data_f253e6fd4ac9f91f3997728c3426eb1f
#
_entry.id   f253e6fd4ac9f91f3997728c3426eb1f
#
_cell.length_a   1.000
_cell.length_b   1.000
_cell.length_c   1.000
_cell.angle_alpha   90.00
_cell.angle_beta   90.00
_cell.angle_gamma   90.00
#
_symmetry.space_group_name_H-M   'P 1'
#
loop_
_entity.id
_entity.type
_entity.pdbx_description
1 polymer ?
#
loop_
_entity_poly.entity_id
_entity_poly.type
_entity_poly.pdbx_seq_one_letter_code
_entity_poly.pdbx_strand_id
1 'polypeptide(L)'
;MEVWYLFVAASLVGFFNGISPTGITLLVLSLKNQKNIVPALGVSAAFFIVFVLLGGLVYFGLATWLQNMLPKDSTVDHILELVLAVALFYFGVTIKMKADETREITQITFGTVFIASSTVAILEFPLSLPYFAMLQQIHQARVNLENTLIALAIFNVFHVVPLLLLTFASLVIPESYRWVFDWLRLKIMVLGIYLVKFLLVFLSLKGLIDGIGHLIGHPVLPF
;
A
#
# COMPACT_ATOMS: atom_id res chain seq x y z
N MET A 1 -19.67 12.19 -14.94
CA MET A 1 -19.41 10.71 -14.86
C MET A 1 -20.50 10.12 -14.00
N GLU A 2 -21.18 9.07 -14.47
CA GLU A 2 -22.22 8.44 -13.66
C GLU A 2 -21.58 7.78 -12.42
N VAL A 3 -22.21 7.90 -11.27
CA VAL A 3 -21.71 7.39 -9.98
C VAL A 3 -21.40 5.90 -10.04
N TRP A 4 -22.14 5.17 -10.86
CA TRP A 4 -21.94 3.74 -11.10
C TRP A 4 -20.53 3.39 -11.59
N TYR A 5 -20.00 4.16 -12.56
CA TYR A 5 -18.64 3.93 -13.06
C TYR A 5 -17.57 4.12 -11.98
N LEU A 6 -17.81 5.08 -11.07
CA LEU A 6 -16.92 5.30 -9.93
C LEU A 6 -16.89 4.09 -9.00
N PHE A 7 -18.04 3.46 -8.72
CA PHE A 7 -18.11 2.27 -7.87
C PHE A 7 -17.47 1.04 -8.51
N VAL A 8 -17.66 0.84 -9.82
CA VAL A 8 -16.99 -0.22 -10.57
C VAL A 8 -15.48 0.00 -10.57
N ALA A 9 -15.02 1.21 -10.83
CA ALA A 9 -13.59 1.54 -10.77
C ALA A 9 -13.02 1.30 -9.36
N ALA A 10 -13.73 1.73 -8.30
CA ALA A 10 -13.33 1.51 -6.92
C ALA A 10 -13.19 0.01 -6.61
N SER A 11 -14.13 -0.82 -7.09
CA SER A 11 -14.08 -2.27 -6.89
C SER A 11 -12.87 -2.90 -7.58
N LEU A 12 -12.65 -2.58 -8.86
CA LEU A 12 -11.56 -3.17 -9.65
C LEU A 12 -10.19 -2.71 -9.12
N VAL A 13 -10.02 -1.40 -8.94
CA VAL A 13 -8.75 -0.84 -8.45
C VAL A 13 -8.47 -1.32 -7.04
N GLY A 14 -9.49 -1.40 -6.18
CA GLY A 14 -9.36 -1.96 -4.83
C GLY A 14 -8.90 -3.40 -4.85
N PHE A 15 -9.54 -4.26 -5.67
CA PHE A 15 -9.17 -5.67 -5.78
C PHE A 15 -7.71 -5.86 -6.22
N PHE A 16 -7.28 -5.16 -7.28
CA PHE A 16 -5.90 -5.26 -7.74
C PHE A 16 -4.90 -4.67 -6.74
N ASN A 17 -5.24 -3.59 -6.06
CA ASN A 17 -4.41 -3.03 -5.00
C ASN A 17 -4.26 -3.99 -3.81
N GLY A 18 -5.27 -4.81 -3.54
CA GLY A 18 -5.26 -5.83 -2.48
C GLY A 18 -4.33 -7.02 -2.76
N ILE A 19 -3.84 -7.18 -4.01
CA ILE A 19 -2.80 -8.16 -4.35
C ILE A 19 -1.44 -7.59 -3.92
N SER A 20 -1.35 -7.21 -2.64
CA SER A 20 -0.14 -6.67 -2.03
C SER A 20 0.85 -7.79 -1.71
N PRO A 21 2.10 -7.73 -2.21
CA PRO A 21 3.12 -8.72 -1.87
C PRO A 21 3.40 -8.83 -0.37
N THR A 22 3.39 -7.70 0.34
CA THR A 22 3.63 -7.63 1.77
C THR A 22 2.45 -8.20 2.56
N GLY A 23 1.22 -7.84 2.20
CA GLY A 23 0.00 -8.37 2.79
C GLY A 23 -0.10 -9.89 2.62
N ILE A 24 0.15 -10.41 1.42
CA ILE A 24 0.14 -11.85 1.14
C ILE A 24 1.25 -12.56 1.91
N THR A 25 2.44 -11.98 2.02
CA THR A 25 3.54 -12.57 2.80
C THR A 25 3.18 -12.70 4.28
N LEU A 26 2.63 -11.65 4.88
CA LEU A 26 2.17 -11.69 6.28
C LEU A 26 1.06 -12.71 6.50
N LEU A 27 0.12 -12.79 5.55
CA LEU A 27 -0.95 -13.76 5.57
C LEU A 27 -0.40 -15.20 5.57
N VAL A 28 0.47 -15.53 4.61
CA VAL A 28 1.06 -16.87 4.49
C VAL A 28 1.88 -17.23 5.74
N LEU A 29 2.63 -16.26 6.30
CA LEU A 29 3.34 -16.46 7.56
C LEU A 29 2.39 -16.77 8.71
N SER A 30 1.25 -16.09 8.79
CA SER A 30 0.26 -16.30 9.85
C SER A 30 -0.47 -17.66 9.74
N LEU A 31 -0.50 -18.25 8.52
CA LEU A 31 -1.12 -19.54 8.25
C LEU A 31 -0.16 -20.73 8.40
N LYS A 32 1.16 -20.51 8.38
CA LYS A 32 2.17 -21.58 8.25
C LYS A 32 2.11 -22.65 9.34
N ASN A 33 1.78 -22.31 10.57
CA ASN A 33 1.86 -23.20 11.72
C ASN A 33 0.51 -23.45 12.43
N GLN A 34 -0.59 -23.04 11.83
CA GLN A 34 -1.88 -23.06 12.56
C GLN A 34 -3.01 -23.64 11.72
N LYS A 35 -3.79 -24.52 12.36
CA LYS A 35 -5.13 -24.91 11.87
C LYS A 35 -6.16 -23.78 12.09
N ASN A 36 -5.76 -22.70 12.77
CA ASN A 36 -6.62 -21.58 13.12
C ASN A 36 -6.37 -20.39 12.19
N ILE A 37 -7.40 -19.97 11.48
CA ILE A 37 -7.36 -18.81 10.55
C ILE A 37 -7.47 -17.45 11.25
N VAL A 38 -7.78 -17.42 12.56
CA VAL A 38 -8.01 -16.18 13.30
C VAL A 38 -6.82 -15.21 13.21
N PRO A 39 -5.55 -15.64 13.32
CA PRO A 39 -4.43 -14.74 13.09
C PRO A 39 -4.37 -14.18 11.67
N ALA A 40 -4.70 -14.98 10.65
CA ALA A 40 -4.72 -14.54 9.26
C ALA A 40 -5.80 -13.48 9.00
N LEU A 41 -6.95 -13.56 9.67
CA LEU A 41 -7.97 -12.52 9.65
C LEU A 41 -7.45 -11.21 10.24
N GLY A 42 -6.48 -11.27 11.18
CA GLY A 42 -5.79 -10.09 11.71
C GLY A 42 -5.06 -9.28 10.65
N VAL A 43 -4.48 -9.93 9.62
CA VAL A 43 -3.86 -9.25 8.47
C VAL A 43 -4.91 -8.44 7.71
N SER A 44 -5.99 -9.09 7.29
CA SER A 44 -7.06 -8.43 6.52
C SER A 44 -7.71 -7.28 7.29
N ALA A 45 -7.97 -7.48 8.60
CA ALA A 45 -8.53 -6.44 9.45
C ALA A 45 -7.59 -5.24 9.60
N ALA A 46 -6.28 -5.47 9.75
CA ALA A 46 -5.28 -4.43 9.86
C ALA A 46 -5.21 -3.58 8.59
N PHE A 47 -5.09 -4.22 7.43
CA PHE A 47 -5.06 -3.52 6.15
C PHE A 47 -6.35 -2.72 5.92
N PHE A 48 -7.51 -3.32 6.17
CA PHE A 48 -8.80 -2.63 6.04
C PHE A 48 -8.85 -1.37 6.91
N ILE A 49 -8.58 -1.50 8.21
CA ILE A 49 -8.71 -0.39 9.17
C ILE A 49 -7.70 0.72 8.85
N VAL A 50 -6.43 0.36 8.60
CA VAL A 50 -5.38 1.34 8.31
C VAL A 50 -5.69 2.11 7.03
N PHE A 51 -6.06 1.42 5.94
CA PHE A 51 -6.35 2.07 4.67
C PHE A 51 -7.62 2.93 4.72
N VAL A 52 -8.66 2.51 5.46
CA VAL A 52 -9.85 3.34 5.69
C VAL A 52 -9.49 4.60 6.46
N LEU A 53 -8.73 4.47 7.55
CA LEU A 53 -8.36 5.63 8.38
C LEU A 53 -7.43 6.59 7.64
N LEU A 54 -6.35 6.10 7.06
CA LEU A 54 -5.40 6.95 6.35
C LEU A 54 -5.99 7.54 5.07
N GLY A 55 -6.77 6.76 4.32
CA GLY A 55 -7.46 7.25 3.13
C GLY A 55 -8.49 8.31 3.46
N GLY A 56 -9.26 8.13 4.54
CA GLY A 56 -10.16 9.15 5.04
C GLY A 56 -9.43 10.42 5.46
N LEU A 57 -8.33 10.30 6.22
CA LEU A 57 -7.51 11.45 6.62
C LEU A 57 -6.95 12.21 5.41
N VAL A 58 -6.44 11.51 4.41
CA VAL A 58 -5.92 12.14 3.19
C VAL A 58 -7.04 12.80 2.40
N TYR A 59 -8.17 12.12 2.22
CA TYR A 59 -9.28 12.65 1.45
C TYR A 59 -9.91 13.89 2.09
N PHE A 60 -10.15 13.86 3.42
CA PHE A 60 -10.88 14.92 4.13
C PHE A 60 -10.00 16.09 4.60
N GLY A 61 -8.74 16.12 4.29
CA GLY A 61 -8.04 17.37 4.52
C GLY A 61 -6.58 17.34 4.89
N LEU A 62 -5.98 16.19 5.18
CA LEU A 62 -4.56 16.18 5.50
C LEU A 62 -3.72 16.71 4.32
N ALA A 63 -4.08 16.33 3.08
CA ALA A 63 -3.42 16.84 1.89
C ALA A 63 -3.62 18.35 1.73
N THR A 64 -4.84 18.85 1.95
CA THR A 64 -5.14 20.28 1.86
C THR A 64 -4.47 21.07 3.00
N TRP A 65 -4.45 20.50 4.20
CA TRP A 65 -3.79 21.10 5.35
C TRP A 65 -2.27 21.19 5.13
N LEU A 66 -1.64 20.13 4.64
CA LEU A 66 -0.22 20.12 4.29
C LEU A 66 0.10 21.12 3.17
N GLN A 67 -0.72 21.17 2.11
CA GLN A 67 -0.55 22.16 1.02
C GLN A 67 -0.68 23.61 1.50
N ASN A 68 -1.53 23.87 2.50
CA ASN A 68 -1.68 25.20 3.07
C ASN A 68 -0.57 25.59 4.04
N MET A 69 0.11 24.60 4.63
CA MET A 69 1.25 24.82 5.52
C MET A 69 2.58 24.95 4.78
N LEU A 70 2.70 24.30 3.64
CA LEU A 70 3.89 24.40 2.80
C LEU A 70 3.76 25.66 1.92
N PRO A 71 4.74 26.57 1.95
CA PRO A 71 4.74 27.73 1.06
C PRO A 71 4.81 27.24 -0.38
N LYS A 72 3.83 27.63 -1.20
CA LYS A 72 3.79 27.26 -2.62
C LYS A 72 4.98 27.87 -3.36
N ASP A 73 5.65 27.06 -4.16
CA ASP A 73 6.76 27.46 -5.03
C ASP A 73 7.96 28.10 -4.28
N SER A 74 8.24 27.68 -3.07
CA SER A 74 9.41 28.16 -2.33
C SER A 74 10.64 27.29 -2.64
N THR A 75 11.82 27.89 -2.64
CA THR A 75 13.10 27.17 -2.72
C THR A 75 13.20 26.06 -1.67
N VAL A 76 12.47 26.22 -0.53
CA VAL A 76 12.42 25.25 0.55
C VAL A 76 11.70 23.97 0.11
N ASP A 77 10.64 24.06 -0.70
CA ASP A 77 9.90 22.89 -1.20
C ASP A 77 10.80 22.05 -2.10
N HIS A 78 11.51 22.69 -3.00
CA HIS A 78 12.42 21.99 -3.91
C HIS A 78 13.60 21.34 -3.18
N ILE A 79 14.12 21.98 -2.13
CA ILE A 79 15.16 21.39 -1.28
C ILE A 79 14.60 20.18 -0.51
N LEU A 80 13.40 20.28 0.05
CA LEU A 80 12.74 19.16 0.75
C LEU A 80 12.47 17.98 -0.19
N GLU A 81 11.98 18.27 -1.41
CA GLU A 81 11.78 17.28 -2.44
C GLU A 81 13.10 16.56 -2.82
N LEU A 82 14.16 17.32 -2.98
CA LEU A 82 15.48 16.80 -3.32
C LEU A 82 16.06 15.93 -2.19
N VAL A 83 15.93 16.38 -0.93
CA VAL A 83 16.33 15.59 0.24
C VAL A 83 15.54 14.29 0.34
N LEU A 84 14.21 14.35 0.14
CA LEU A 84 13.35 13.18 0.14
C LEU A 84 13.73 12.23 -1.00
N ALA A 85 13.95 12.74 -2.21
CA ALA A 85 14.36 11.95 -3.36
C ALA A 85 15.70 11.24 -3.11
N VAL A 86 16.70 11.92 -2.55
CA VAL A 86 17.99 11.32 -2.18
C VAL A 86 17.81 10.23 -1.11
N ALA A 87 16.98 10.49 -0.10
CA ALA A 87 16.68 9.51 0.93
C ALA A 87 16.00 8.25 0.34
N LEU A 88 14.98 8.42 -0.50
CA LEU A 88 14.28 7.32 -1.18
C LEU A 88 15.24 6.53 -2.09
N PHE A 89 16.14 7.21 -2.80
CA PHE A 89 17.16 6.55 -3.60
C PHE A 89 18.10 5.70 -2.75
N TYR A 90 18.63 6.29 -1.67
CA TYR A 90 19.50 5.59 -0.75
C TYR A 90 18.81 4.35 -0.17
N PHE A 91 17.57 4.47 0.31
CA PHE A 91 16.79 3.34 0.79
C PHE A 91 16.54 2.30 -0.31
N GLY A 92 16.14 2.73 -1.51
CA GLY A 92 15.87 1.83 -2.63
C GLY A 92 17.08 0.99 -3.03
N VAL A 93 18.28 1.56 -2.98
CA VAL A 93 19.52 0.85 -3.32
C VAL A 93 20.06 0.00 -2.17
N THR A 94 19.99 0.51 -0.93
CA THR A 94 20.62 -0.13 0.24
C THR A 94 19.74 -1.15 0.95
N ILE A 95 18.43 -1.13 0.76
CA ILE A 95 17.52 -2.13 1.34
C ILE A 95 17.97 -3.55 0.94
N LYS A 96 18.58 -4.26 1.89
CA LYS A 96 18.87 -5.68 1.83
C LYS A 96 17.82 -6.41 2.65
N MET A 97 16.69 -6.76 2.05
CA MET A 97 15.78 -7.68 2.71
C MET A 97 16.38 -9.08 2.62
N LYS A 98 16.92 -9.57 3.75
CA LYS A 98 17.28 -10.96 3.89
C LYS A 98 16.00 -11.79 3.97
N ALA A 99 15.81 -12.64 2.97
CA ALA A 99 14.69 -13.57 2.94
C ALA A 99 14.70 -14.61 4.08
N ASP A 100 15.78 -14.69 4.85
CA ASP A 100 16.09 -15.82 5.73
C ASP A 100 15.95 -15.56 7.23
N GLU A 101 15.73 -14.34 7.68
CA GLU A 101 15.52 -14.08 9.11
C GLU A 101 14.03 -14.08 9.47
N THR A 102 13.33 -15.18 9.24
CA THR A 102 12.10 -15.46 9.99
C THR A 102 12.53 -15.87 11.40
N ARG A 103 12.67 -14.90 12.31
CA ARG A 103 12.57 -15.18 13.75
C ARG A 103 11.31 -16.02 13.95
N GLU A 104 11.45 -17.21 14.51
CA GLU A 104 10.30 -17.99 14.93
C GLU A 104 9.49 -17.13 15.90
N ILE A 105 8.39 -16.60 15.42
CA ILE A 105 7.42 -15.90 16.27
C ILE A 105 6.79 -17.00 17.10
N THR A 106 7.21 -17.14 18.34
CA THR A 106 6.86 -18.20 19.25
C THR A 106 5.36 -18.25 19.61
N GLN A 107 4.65 -17.15 19.42
CA GLN A 107 3.19 -17.12 19.59
C GLN A 107 2.55 -16.22 18.53
N ILE A 108 1.91 -16.81 17.54
CA ILE A 108 1.16 -16.11 16.49
C ILE A 108 -0.28 -15.97 16.98
N THR A 109 -0.62 -14.82 17.56
CA THR A 109 -1.99 -14.49 17.98
C THR A 109 -2.59 -13.46 17.01
N PHE A 110 -3.93 -13.31 17.04
CA PHE A 110 -4.60 -12.24 16.28
C PHE A 110 -3.98 -10.87 16.56
N GLY A 111 -3.77 -10.54 17.84
CA GLY A 111 -3.24 -9.24 18.26
C GLY A 111 -1.83 -8.96 17.75
N THR A 112 -0.91 -9.93 17.86
CA THR A 112 0.47 -9.76 17.35
C THR A 112 0.50 -9.60 15.84
N VAL A 113 -0.30 -10.38 15.11
CA VAL A 113 -0.41 -10.28 13.66
C VAL A 113 -1.07 -8.97 13.25
N PHE A 114 -2.13 -8.57 13.94
CA PHE A 114 -2.83 -7.30 13.66
C PHE A 114 -1.88 -6.10 13.82
N ILE A 115 -1.12 -6.02 14.92
CA ILE A 115 -0.17 -4.92 15.16
C ILE A 115 0.93 -4.92 14.08
N ALA A 116 1.55 -6.07 13.82
CA ALA A 116 2.59 -6.18 12.79
C ALA A 116 2.06 -5.78 11.41
N SER A 117 0.87 -6.25 11.05
CA SER A 117 0.23 -5.94 9.76
C SER A 117 -0.20 -4.48 9.68
N SER A 118 -0.64 -3.88 10.78
CA SER A 118 -0.96 -2.44 10.83
C SER A 118 0.29 -1.59 10.57
N THR A 119 1.41 -1.96 11.19
CA THR A 119 2.69 -1.26 10.95
C THR A 119 3.10 -1.34 9.47
N VAL A 120 3.00 -2.53 8.88
CA VAL A 120 3.31 -2.71 7.46
C VAL A 120 2.33 -1.95 6.56
N ALA A 121 1.04 -1.98 6.86
CA ALA A 121 0.03 -1.26 6.11
C ALA A 121 0.24 0.27 6.15
N ILE A 122 0.66 0.82 7.29
CA ILE A 122 1.03 2.25 7.42
C ILE A 122 2.22 2.59 6.51
N LEU A 123 3.24 1.73 6.48
CA LEU A 123 4.42 1.94 5.64
C LEU A 123 4.12 1.74 4.14
N GLU A 124 3.19 0.86 3.81
CA GLU A 124 2.78 0.59 2.43
C GLU A 124 1.83 1.64 1.87
N PHE A 125 1.02 2.27 2.73
CA PHE A 125 0.01 3.24 2.30
C PHE A 125 0.57 4.35 1.40
N PRO A 126 1.68 5.03 1.72
CA PRO A 126 2.25 6.07 0.84
C PRO A 126 2.72 5.55 -0.52
N LEU A 127 3.01 4.25 -0.63
CA LEU A 127 3.46 3.60 -1.85
C LEU A 127 2.31 3.06 -2.71
N SER A 128 1.08 3.14 -2.19
CA SER A 128 -0.12 2.63 -2.86
C SER A 128 -0.63 3.62 -3.92
N LEU A 129 0.08 3.71 -5.06
CA LEU A 129 -0.31 4.57 -6.19
C LEU A 129 -1.76 4.34 -6.67
N PRO A 130 -2.27 3.08 -6.80
CA PRO A 130 -3.65 2.86 -7.19
C PRO A 130 -4.65 3.47 -6.20
N TYR A 131 -4.33 3.47 -4.90
CA TYR A 131 -5.17 4.09 -3.89
C TYR A 131 -5.27 5.61 -4.10
N PHE A 132 -4.13 6.28 -4.27
CA PHE A 132 -4.10 7.73 -4.52
C PHE A 132 -4.78 8.09 -5.84
N ALA A 133 -4.60 7.31 -6.90
CA ALA A 133 -5.32 7.50 -8.17
C ALA A 133 -6.83 7.41 -7.96
N MET A 134 -7.31 6.47 -7.13
CA MET A 134 -8.73 6.36 -6.79
C MET A 134 -9.23 7.55 -5.98
N LEU A 135 -8.48 8.01 -4.98
CA LEU A 135 -8.82 9.23 -4.23
C LEU A 135 -8.95 10.45 -5.15
N GLN A 136 -8.04 10.58 -6.11
CA GLN A 136 -8.09 11.64 -7.11
C GLN A 136 -9.33 11.52 -8.01
N GLN A 137 -9.67 10.32 -8.47
CA GLN A 137 -10.89 10.08 -9.26
C GLN A 137 -12.16 10.45 -8.50
N ILE A 138 -12.24 10.07 -7.20
CA ILE A 138 -13.38 10.44 -6.34
C ILE A 138 -13.48 11.98 -6.24
N HIS A 139 -12.35 12.65 -6.04
CA HIS A 139 -12.30 14.12 -5.96
C HIS A 139 -12.72 14.78 -7.26
N GLN A 140 -12.23 14.30 -8.41
CA GLN A 140 -12.58 14.83 -9.74
C GLN A 140 -14.04 14.58 -10.12
N ALA A 141 -14.64 13.49 -9.64
CA ALA A 141 -16.04 13.17 -9.90
C ALA A 141 -17.02 14.14 -9.23
N ARG A 142 -16.57 14.93 -8.25
CA ARG A 142 -17.36 15.93 -7.51
C ARG A 142 -18.69 15.36 -7.00
N VAL A 143 -18.68 14.09 -6.58
CA VAL A 143 -19.85 13.44 -6.01
C VAL A 143 -20.13 13.97 -4.60
N ASN A 144 -21.36 13.77 -4.12
CA ASN A 144 -21.72 14.14 -2.75
C ASN A 144 -20.97 13.28 -1.72
N LEU A 145 -20.99 13.70 -0.46
CA LEU A 145 -20.30 13.05 0.64
C LEU A 145 -20.70 11.56 0.78
N GLU A 146 -21.98 11.27 0.62
CA GLU A 146 -22.49 9.89 0.72
C GLU A 146 -21.82 8.97 -0.32
N ASN A 147 -21.86 9.38 -1.60
CA ASN A 147 -21.23 8.60 -2.68
C ASN A 147 -19.70 8.51 -2.53
N THR A 148 -19.07 9.55 -1.98
CA THR A 148 -17.64 9.52 -1.61
C THR A 148 -17.35 8.43 -0.59
N LEU A 149 -18.11 8.40 0.51
CA LEU A 149 -17.93 7.40 1.57
C LEU A 149 -18.21 5.99 1.06
N ILE A 150 -19.24 5.82 0.22
CA ILE A 150 -19.56 4.54 -0.42
C ILE A 150 -18.41 4.09 -1.32
N ALA A 151 -17.85 4.96 -2.17
CA ALA A 151 -16.74 4.64 -3.04
C ALA A 151 -15.48 4.23 -2.26
N LEU A 152 -15.16 4.96 -1.18
CA LEU A 152 -14.06 4.62 -0.28
C LEU A 152 -14.30 3.27 0.43
N ALA A 153 -15.53 3.03 0.90
CA ALA A 153 -15.89 1.76 1.53
C ALA A 153 -15.76 0.59 0.55
N ILE A 154 -16.29 0.74 -0.67
CA ILE A 154 -16.20 -0.27 -1.74
C ILE A 154 -14.73 -0.56 -2.03
N PHE A 155 -13.91 0.48 -2.25
CA PHE A 155 -12.49 0.30 -2.51
C PHE A 155 -11.82 -0.51 -1.40
N ASN A 156 -12.00 -0.13 -0.15
CA ASN A 156 -11.34 -0.77 1.00
C ASN A 156 -11.84 -2.21 1.24
N VAL A 157 -13.13 -2.48 1.01
CA VAL A 157 -13.67 -3.85 1.05
C VAL A 157 -13.00 -4.69 -0.04
N PHE A 158 -12.98 -4.24 -1.27
CA PHE A 158 -12.35 -4.97 -2.37
C PHE A 158 -10.83 -5.09 -2.22
N HIS A 159 -10.19 -4.13 -1.56
CA HIS A 159 -8.76 -4.19 -1.23
C HIS A 159 -8.41 -5.41 -0.34
N VAL A 160 -9.27 -5.79 0.58
CA VAL A 160 -9.02 -6.94 1.46
C VAL A 160 -9.55 -8.26 0.91
N VAL A 161 -10.38 -8.24 -0.14
CA VAL A 161 -10.94 -9.46 -0.74
C VAL A 161 -9.87 -10.47 -1.16
N PRO A 162 -8.76 -10.11 -1.84
CA PRO A 162 -7.71 -11.08 -2.18
C PRO A 162 -7.11 -11.77 -0.94
N LEU A 163 -6.89 -11.04 0.15
CA LEU A 163 -6.37 -11.58 1.40
C LEU A 163 -7.37 -12.53 2.06
N LEU A 164 -8.66 -12.16 2.07
CA LEU A 164 -9.73 -13.01 2.58
C LEU A 164 -9.89 -14.28 1.73
N LEU A 165 -9.86 -14.17 0.41
CA LEU A 165 -9.93 -15.33 -0.49
C LEU A 165 -8.79 -16.31 -0.21
N LEU A 166 -7.55 -15.83 -0.06
CA LEU A 166 -6.41 -16.68 0.31
C LEU A 166 -6.57 -17.29 1.70
N THR A 167 -7.09 -16.53 2.67
CA THR A 167 -7.37 -17.04 4.03
C THR A 167 -8.37 -18.19 3.99
N PHE A 168 -9.49 -18.03 3.29
CA PHE A 168 -10.50 -19.07 3.18
C PHE A 168 -10.05 -20.24 2.29
N ALA A 169 -9.31 -19.96 1.21
CA ALA A 169 -8.72 -21.01 0.40
C ALA A 169 -7.81 -21.94 1.22
N SER A 170 -7.09 -21.39 2.20
CA SER A 170 -6.24 -22.20 3.09
C SER A 170 -6.98 -23.23 3.93
N LEU A 171 -8.29 -23.07 4.15
CA LEU A 171 -9.13 -24.05 4.86
C LEU A 171 -9.48 -25.26 4.00
N VAL A 172 -9.57 -25.04 2.68
CA VAL A 172 -10.04 -26.08 1.73
C VAL A 172 -8.87 -26.83 1.13
N ILE A 173 -7.68 -26.21 1.07
CA ILE A 173 -6.50 -26.81 0.44
C ILE A 173 -5.91 -27.89 1.37
N PRO A 174 -5.80 -29.15 0.90
CA PRO A 174 -5.20 -30.23 1.67
C PRO A 174 -3.74 -29.95 2.04
N GLU A 175 -3.27 -30.56 3.15
CA GLU A 175 -1.88 -30.39 3.64
C GLU A 175 -0.80 -30.74 2.58
N SER A 176 -1.12 -31.69 1.68
CA SER A 176 -0.24 -32.09 0.58
C SER A 176 0.07 -30.96 -0.40
N TYR A 177 -0.76 -29.92 -0.45
CA TYR A 177 -0.55 -28.77 -1.36
C TYR A 177 0.01 -27.52 -0.64
N ARG A 178 0.43 -27.63 0.63
CA ARG A 178 1.02 -26.51 1.38
C ARG A 178 2.30 -25.97 0.71
N TRP A 179 3.02 -26.80 -0.02
CA TRP A 179 4.18 -26.38 -0.81
C TRP A 179 3.82 -25.24 -1.80
N VAL A 180 2.58 -25.19 -2.29
CA VAL A 180 2.10 -24.12 -3.17
C VAL A 180 2.14 -22.77 -2.44
N PHE A 181 1.73 -22.72 -1.16
CA PHE A 181 1.81 -21.50 -0.36
C PHE A 181 3.25 -21.07 -0.10
N ASP A 182 4.15 -22.04 0.20
CA ASP A 182 5.57 -21.73 0.40
C ASP A 182 6.22 -21.24 -0.89
N TRP A 183 5.90 -21.85 -2.02
CA TRP A 183 6.36 -21.41 -3.35
C TRP A 183 5.81 -20.01 -3.68
N LEU A 184 4.51 -19.79 -3.48
CA LEU A 184 3.85 -18.51 -3.74
C LEU A 184 4.47 -17.40 -2.87
N ARG A 185 4.68 -17.69 -1.58
CA ARG A 185 5.35 -16.78 -0.66
C ARG A 185 6.73 -16.37 -1.18
N LEU A 186 7.58 -17.32 -1.54
CA LEU A 186 8.92 -17.03 -2.03
C LEU A 186 8.87 -16.17 -3.31
N LYS A 187 8.02 -16.51 -4.26
CA LYS A 187 7.88 -15.77 -5.52
C LYS A 187 7.33 -14.37 -5.31
N ILE A 188 6.27 -14.24 -4.50
CA ILE A 188 5.64 -12.94 -4.23
C ILE A 188 6.58 -12.06 -3.40
N MET A 189 7.30 -12.63 -2.41
CA MET A 189 8.27 -11.87 -1.62
C MET A 189 9.41 -11.35 -2.50
N VAL A 190 9.99 -12.18 -3.35
CA VAL A 190 11.06 -11.78 -4.27
C VAL A 190 10.55 -10.70 -5.24
N LEU A 191 9.39 -10.93 -5.86
CA LEU A 191 8.77 -9.96 -6.78
C LEU A 191 8.47 -8.64 -6.06
N GLY A 192 7.93 -8.70 -4.85
CA GLY A 192 7.62 -7.53 -4.02
C GLY A 192 8.86 -6.70 -3.69
N ILE A 193 9.97 -7.35 -3.32
CA ILE A 193 11.24 -6.67 -3.05
C ILE A 193 11.73 -5.93 -4.30
N TYR A 194 11.72 -6.57 -5.46
CA TYR A 194 12.14 -5.94 -6.70
C TYR A 194 11.21 -4.79 -7.10
N LEU A 195 9.90 -4.95 -6.92
CA LEU A 195 8.91 -3.94 -7.24
C LEU A 195 9.07 -2.71 -6.33
N VAL A 196 9.23 -2.91 -5.02
CA VAL A 196 9.47 -1.81 -4.06
C VAL A 196 10.77 -1.10 -4.39
N LYS A 197 11.85 -1.82 -4.64
CA LYS A 197 13.13 -1.22 -5.07
C LYS A 197 12.98 -0.41 -6.36
N PHE A 198 12.31 -0.98 -7.36
CA PHE A 198 12.06 -0.29 -8.63
C PHE A 198 11.27 1.00 -8.41
N LEU A 199 10.18 0.94 -7.63
CA LEU A 199 9.36 2.11 -7.33
C LEU A 199 10.13 3.18 -6.57
N LEU A 200 10.90 2.81 -5.53
CA LEU A 200 11.71 3.75 -4.78
C LEU A 200 12.75 4.44 -5.65
N VAL A 201 13.45 3.68 -6.50
CA VAL A 201 14.44 4.23 -7.43
C VAL A 201 13.76 5.09 -8.49
N PHE A 202 12.64 4.65 -9.06
CA PHE A 202 11.90 5.39 -10.07
C PHE A 202 11.37 6.72 -9.54
N LEU A 203 10.71 6.71 -8.36
CA LEU A 203 10.19 7.93 -7.72
C LEU A 203 11.32 8.88 -7.32
N SER A 204 12.44 8.34 -6.84
CA SER A 204 13.61 9.15 -6.49
C SER A 204 14.23 9.81 -7.73
N LEU A 205 14.36 9.09 -8.84
CA LEU A 205 14.87 9.66 -10.08
C LEU A 205 13.95 10.75 -10.60
N LYS A 206 12.61 10.54 -10.55
CA LYS A 206 11.65 11.58 -10.92
C LYS A 206 11.81 12.82 -10.04
N GLY A 207 11.84 12.67 -8.71
CA GLY A 207 12.02 13.79 -7.79
C GLY A 207 13.37 14.50 -7.93
N LEU A 208 14.46 13.76 -8.24
CA LEU A 208 15.77 14.37 -8.52
C LEU A 208 15.74 15.22 -9.80
N ILE A 209 15.15 14.69 -10.88
CA ILE A 209 15.06 15.41 -12.17
C ILE A 209 14.21 16.66 -12.00
N ASP A 210 13.08 16.55 -11.31
CA ASP A 210 12.15 17.66 -11.10
C ASP A 210 12.76 18.72 -10.16
N GLY A 211 13.27 18.32 -9.01
CA GLY A 211 13.92 19.22 -8.04
C GLY A 211 15.13 19.94 -8.61
N ILE A 212 15.99 19.26 -9.38
CA ILE A 212 17.13 19.90 -10.06
C ILE A 212 16.62 20.85 -11.15
N GLY A 213 15.61 20.42 -11.94
CA GLY A 213 15.02 21.26 -12.99
C GLY A 213 14.51 22.59 -12.45
N HIS A 214 13.80 22.57 -11.33
CA HIS A 214 13.32 23.79 -10.67
C HIS A 214 14.47 24.68 -10.15
N LEU A 215 15.52 24.09 -9.56
CA LEU A 215 16.67 24.85 -9.04
C LEU A 215 17.47 25.56 -10.15
N ILE A 216 17.54 24.99 -11.37
CA ILE A 216 18.23 25.61 -12.52
C ILE A 216 17.30 26.48 -13.38
N GLY A 217 16.03 26.66 -12.97
CA GLY A 217 15.05 27.48 -13.68
C GLY A 217 14.48 26.86 -14.96
N HIS A 218 14.70 25.59 -15.19
CA HIS A 218 14.16 24.81 -16.32
C HIS A 218 13.39 23.58 -15.82
N PRO A 219 12.12 23.73 -15.39
CA PRO A 219 11.31 22.58 -15.00
C PRO A 219 11.15 21.60 -16.18
N VAL A 220 11.59 20.35 -15.98
CA VAL A 220 11.64 19.35 -17.06
C VAL A 220 10.27 18.71 -17.28
N LEU A 221 9.40 18.75 -16.28
CA LEU A 221 8.04 18.17 -16.32
C LEU A 221 7.01 19.27 -16.10
N PRO A 222 6.14 19.56 -17.09
CA PRO A 222 5.01 20.47 -16.92
C PRO A 222 3.91 19.74 -16.12
N PHE A 223 3.69 20.12 -14.87
CA PHE A 223 2.49 19.76 -14.10
C PHE A 223 1.88 20.99 -13.44
#